data_b22b5578cfef7ae8ba68065808dcab40
#
_entry.id   b22b5578cfef7ae8ba68065808dcab40
#
_cell.length_a   1.000
_cell.length_b   1.000
_cell.length_c   1.000
_cell.angle_alpha   90.00
_cell.angle_beta   90.00
_cell.angle_gamma   90.00
#
_symmetry.space_group_name_H-M   'P 1'
#
loop_
_entity.id
_entity.type
_entity.pdbx_description
1 polymer ?
#
loop_
_entity_poly.entity_id
_entity_poly.type
_entity_poly.pdbx_seq_one_letter_code
_entity_poly.pdbx_strand_id
1 'polypeptide(L)'
;MSLQWLFYLESVLTGVRYLIYGPTPKEVLTKYSILTGKANRVPAWSYGLWLSTSFTTSYDEDTVNHFVSRMSESKIPVEVFHFDCFWLRAFHWCDFVWDPESFPDAKGQILRGKEVGLFNKVSVWTNPYVGQASPVFKYAAEKGYLLKKTNGDVWQWDLWQTGMGVVDFTNPEACEWFSGCMEQLFDMGVDSIKTDFGERIPTKNVQWHDKNMDPSRMHNYYAFIYNKLVYEAVQKRFGKNEAILFARTACAGSQRFPLQWGGDCESTPAALAESVRGGLSLGLASFAFWTSDIGGFEGSPPPWIYKRWVAFGLLNSHSRLHGSNSYRVPWLVDDSSTEPENCTEVLRHWVQLKRQLMPYLYAQSIESVANGWPTSVRAVALEFPDDPTSWYCDREFMVGSQILAAPIFEEDGTAEYYLPPGRWFNFWDGSEVQGGRWIREKYGFLQTPLFVREGSVLVLGQAEGPGGFGYDWLRSGGEVRLYGVKQGDKAVLVDTNGEENGSIEVDHDGELTGMDALGGDWKVTKLG
;
A
#
# COMPACT_ATOMS: atom_id res chain seq x y z
N MET A 1 13.58 -19.38 -30.44
CA MET A 1 12.97 -18.08 -30.82
C MET A 1 12.81 -17.30 -29.54
N SER A 2 13.55 -16.21 -29.34
CA SER A 2 13.36 -15.34 -28.18
C SER A 2 12.00 -14.65 -28.32
N LEU A 3 11.07 -14.95 -27.43
CA LEU A 3 9.82 -14.17 -27.31
C LEU A 3 10.21 -12.73 -26.92
N GLN A 4 9.97 -11.80 -27.83
CA GLN A 4 10.12 -10.38 -27.56
C GLN A 4 8.80 -9.88 -26.95
N TRP A 5 8.84 -9.38 -25.72
CA TRP A 5 7.70 -8.83 -25.02
C TRP A 5 7.42 -7.41 -25.49
N LEU A 6 6.15 -7.13 -25.81
CA LEU A 6 5.69 -5.88 -26.37
C LEU A 6 4.56 -5.32 -25.50
N PHE A 7 4.79 -4.17 -24.84
CA PHE A 7 3.71 -3.36 -24.29
C PHE A 7 3.26 -2.34 -25.33
N TYR A 8 1.97 -2.33 -25.60
CA TYR A 8 1.35 -1.44 -26.56
C TYR A 8 0.58 -0.34 -25.85
N LEU A 9 1.04 0.90 -25.98
CA LEU A 9 0.36 2.11 -25.49
C LEU A 9 -0.19 2.86 -26.70
N GLU A 10 -1.51 2.88 -26.87
CA GLU A 10 -2.17 3.65 -27.90
C GLU A 10 -2.81 4.91 -27.30
N SER A 11 -2.37 6.08 -27.75
CA SER A 11 -3.06 7.34 -27.53
C SER A 11 -4.02 7.61 -28.67
N VAL A 12 -5.30 7.44 -28.46
CA VAL A 12 -6.36 7.62 -29.45
C VAL A 12 -6.45 9.07 -29.97
N LEU A 13 -5.93 10.05 -29.20
CA LEU A 13 -6.07 11.48 -29.51
C LEU A 13 -4.89 12.10 -30.24
N THR A 14 -3.72 11.47 -30.23
CA THR A 14 -2.49 12.04 -30.83
C THR A 14 -1.88 11.17 -31.91
N GLY A 15 -2.35 9.92 -32.06
CA GLY A 15 -1.76 8.96 -33.02
C GLY A 15 -0.33 8.53 -32.69
N VAL A 16 0.19 8.85 -31.48
CA VAL A 16 1.52 8.42 -31.05
C VAL A 16 1.42 7.04 -30.41
N ARG A 17 2.21 6.10 -30.93
CA ARG A 17 2.34 4.74 -30.42
C ARG A 17 3.73 4.56 -29.84
N TYR A 18 3.80 4.11 -28.59
CA TYR A 18 5.06 3.73 -27.96
C TYR A 18 5.16 2.22 -27.92
N LEU A 19 6.20 1.67 -28.54
CA LEU A 19 6.54 0.26 -28.49
C LEU A 19 7.71 0.08 -27.53
N ILE A 20 7.46 -0.55 -26.40
CA ILE A 20 8.49 -0.85 -25.39
C ILE A 20 8.73 -2.35 -25.43
N TYR A 21 9.94 -2.77 -25.76
CA TYR A 21 10.30 -4.17 -25.88
C TYR A 21 11.58 -4.51 -25.12
N GLY A 22 11.70 -5.76 -24.72
CA GLY A 22 12.86 -6.32 -24.02
C GLY A 22 12.82 -7.85 -24.07
N PRO A 23 13.92 -8.52 -23.73
CA PRO A 23 14.00 -9.98 -23.66
C PRO A 23 13.12 -10.57 -22.55
N THR A 24 12.84 -9.79 -21.49
CA THR A 24 12.00 -10.21 -20.36
C THR A 24 10.96 -9.15 -20.01
N PRO A 25 9.83 -9.54 -19.38
CA PRO A 25 8.85 -8.59 -18.86
C PRO A 25 9.43 -7.58 -17.86
N LYS A 26 10.35 -8.02 -16.99
CA LYS A 26 11.05 -7.14 -16.05
C LYS A 26 11.82 -6.03 -16.76
N GLU A 27 12.54 -6.36 -17.82
CA GLU A 27 13.26 -5.34 -18.61
C GLU A 27 12.32 -4.36 -19.31
N VAL A 28 11.17 -4.84 -19.79
CA VAL A 28 10.13 -3.98 -20.36
C VAL A 28 9.59 -3.01 -19.31
N LEU A 29 9.29 -3.49 -18.09
CA LEU A 29 8.85 -2.62 -16.98
C LEU A 29 9.95 -1.61 -16.59
N THR A 30 11.22 -2.04 -16.55
CA THR A 30 12.34 -1.12 -16.28
C THR A 30 12.41 0.00 -17.32
N LYS A 31 12.30 -0.31 -18.60
CA LYS A 31 12.28 0.70 -19.67
C LYS A 31 11.04 1.60 -19.58
N TYR A 32 9.89 1.03 -19.29
CA TYR A 32 8.66 1.79 -19.09
C TYR A 32 8.79 2.77 -17.90
N SER A 33 9.34 2.32 -16.78
CA SER A 33 9.55 3.16 -15.60
C SER A 33 10.59 4.27 -15.82
N ILE A 34 11.59 4.07 -16.67
CA ILE A 34 12.50 5.14 -17.09
C ILE A 34 11.74 6.23 -17.86
N LEU A 35 10.82 5.84 -18.73
CA LEU A 35 10.02 6.76 -19.53
C LEU A 35 8.98 7.52 -18.71
N THR A 36 8.28 6.83 -17.80
CA THR A 36 7.14 7.38 -17.05
C THR A 36 7.50 7.87 -15.64
N GLY A 37 8.68 7.52 -15.16
CA GLY A 37 9.20 7.79 -13.82
C GLY A 37 9.11 6.55 -12.92
N LYS A 38 10.16 6.32 -12.15
CA LYS A 38 10.21 5.27 -11.13
C LYS A 38 9.47 5.71 -9.87
N ALA A 39 8.96 4.77 -9.09
CA ALA A 39 8.40 5.07 -7.79
C ALA A 39 9.46 5.72 -6.87
N ASN A 40 9.03 6.63 -6.01
CA ASN A 40 9.88 7.08 -4.91
C ASN A 40 9.92 5.99 -3.83
N ARG A 41 11.02 5.96 -3.08
CA ARG A 41 11.14 5.12 -1.90
C ARG A 41 10.14 5.57 -0.83
N VAL A 42 9.62 4.61 -0.06
CA VAL A 42 8.73 4.89 1.07
C VAL A 42 9.46 4.60 2.38
N PRO A 43 9.11 5.28 3.48
CA PRO A 43 9.75 5.03 4.78
C PRO A 43 9.37 3.66 5.33
N ALA A 44 10.30 3.03 6.07
CA ALA A 44 10.11 1.70 6.65
C ALA A 44 8.88 1.61 7.56
N TRP A 45 8.60 2.64 8.38
CA TRP A 45 7.43 2.68 9.24
C TRP A 45 6.11 2.52 8.47
N SER A 46 6.04 2.95 7.22
CA SER A 46 4.79 2.90 6.44
C SER A 46 4.29 1.48 6.14
N TYR A 47 5.15 0.48 6.24
CA TYR A 47 4.79 -0.95 6.10
C TYR A 47 3.97 -1.48 7.27
N GLY A 48 3.98 -0.78 8.41
CA GLY A 48 3.21 -1.15 9.58
C GLY A 48 1.71 -1.12 9.35
N LEU A 49 0.96 -1.53 10.37
CA LEU A 49 -0.49 -1.56 10.28
C LEU A 49 -1.07 -0.15 10.37
N TRP A 50 -1.90 0.22 9.39
CA TRP A 50 -2.70 1.43 9.39
C TRP A 50 -4.09 1.11 9.93
N LEU A 51 -4.52 1.80 10.97
CA LEU A 51 -5.89 1.74 11.48
C LEU A 51 -6.62 3.03 11.11
N SER A 52 -7.78 2.90 10.48
CA SER A 52 -8.62 4.02 10.05
C SER A 52 -9.83 4.19 10.95
N THR A 53 -10.29 5.43 11.10
CA THR A 53 -11.63 5.74 11.62
C THR A 53 -12.75 5.17 10.75
N SER A 54 -12.40 4.67 9.56
CA SER A 54 -13.36 4.20 8.56
C SER A 54 -14.28 5.35 8.08
N PHE A 55 -15.23 5.07 7.24
CA PHE A 55 -16.23 6.04 6.82
C PHE A 55 -17.38 6.05 7.83
N THR A 56 -17.10 6.55 9.06
CA THR A 56 -18.06 6.65 10.17
C THR A 56 -18.08 8.05 10.74
N THR A 57 -19.14 8.43 11.44
CA THR A 57 -19.32 9.73 12.08
C THR A 57 -19.17 9.70 13.61
N SER A 58 -18.99 8.52 14.18
CA SER A 58 -18.97 8.32 15.64
C SER A 58 -17.55 8.07 16.12
N TYR A 59 -16.66 9.06 16.01
CA TYR A 59 -15.33 8.99 16.58
C TYR A 59 -14.89 10.35 17.12
N ASP A 60 -14.57 10.35 18.38
CA ASP A 60 -13.95 11.42 19.13
C ASP A 60 -12.64 10.91 19.74
N GLU A 61 -11.95 11.73 20.53
CA GLU A 61 -10.69 11.32 21.15
C GLU A 61 -10.82 10.06 22.02
N ASP A 62 -11.89 9.94 22.80
CA ASP A 62 -12.11 8.80 23.70
C ASP A 62 -12.33 7.51 22.90
N THR A 63 -13.12 7.58 21.83
CA THR A 63 -13.36 6.45 20.93
C THR A 63 -12.08 6.00 20.23
N VAL A 64 -11.31 6.93 19.68
CA VAL A 64 -10.01 6.63 19.05
C VAL A 64 -9.07 5.97 20.06
N ASN A 65 -8.91 6.56 21.24
CA ASN A 65 -8.02 6.04 22.28
C ASN A 65 -8.45 4.64 22.75
N HIS A 66 -9.77 4.39 22.88
CA HIS A 66 -10.30 3.07 23.24
C HIS A 66 -9.89 2.01 22.20
N PHE A 67 -10.09 2.26 20.92
CA PHE A 67 -9.75 1.29 19.88
C PHE A 67 -8.25 1.03 19.79
N VAL A 68 -7.44 2.07 19.83
CA VAL A 68 -5.98 1.93 19.69
C VAL A 68 -5.37 1.30 20.95
N SER A 69 -5.86 1.64 22.14
CA SER A 69 -5.42 0.99 23.38
C SER A 69 -5.73 -0.50 23.39
N ARG A 70 -6.94 -0.90 22.95
CA ARG A 70 -7.32 -2.33 22.85
C ARG A 70 -6.48 -3.08 21.79
N MET A 71 -6.09 -2.43 20.69
CA MET A 71 -5.12 -3.00 19.75
C MET A 71 -3.77 -3.26 20.42
N SER A 72 -3.25 -2.28 21.16
CA SER A 72 -1.99 -2.39 21.92
C SER A 72 -2.05 -3.49 22.98
N GLU A 73 -3.11 -3.55 23.79
CA GLU A 73 -3.36 -4.60 24.77
C GLU A 73 -3.41 -6.00 24.13
N SER A 74 -3.93 -6.07 22.91
CA SER A 74 -3.96 -7.27 22.08
C SER A 74 -2.61 -7.59 21.43
N LYS A 75 -1.55 -6.81 21.70
CA LYS A 75 -0.22 -6.92 21.06
C LYS A 75 -0.26 -6.75 19.55
N ILE A 76 -1.12 -5.89 19.06
CA ILE A 76 -1.23 -5.53 17.64
C ILE A 76 -0.83 -4.07 17.51
N PRO A 77 0.43 -3.76 17.17
CA PRO A 77 0.89 -2.38 17.06
C PRO A 77 0.20 -1.68 15.89
N VAL A 78 -0.37 -0.51 16.16
CA VAL A 78 -0.86 0.42 15.14
C VAL A 78 0.27 1.40 14.83
N GLU A 79 0.82 1.32 13.64
CA GLU A 79 1.91 2.22 13.23
C GLU A 79 1.37 3.59 12.82
N VAL A 80 0.29 3.58 12.01
CA VAL A 80 -0.34 4.80 11.51
C VAL A 80 -1.80 4.82 11.91
N PHE A 81 -2.24 5.90 12.53
CA PHE A 81 -3.66 6.16 12.70
C PHE A 81 -4.16 7.11 11.61
N HIS A 82 -5.20 6.69 10.89
CA HIS A 82 -5.76 7.44 9.78
C HIS A 82 -7.15 8.00 10.13
N PHE A 83 -7.28 9.32 10.12
CA PHE A 83 -8.56 10.00 10.22
C PHE A 83 -9.16 10.15 8.81
N ASP A 84 -10.26 9.45 8.55
CA ASP A 84 -10.98 9.54 7.28
C ASP A 84 -11.86 10.79 7.23
N CYS A 85 -12.65 11.00 6.20
CA CYS A 85 -13.24 12.30 5.82
C CYS A 85 -13.96 13.07 6.94
N PHE A 86 -14.51 12.40 7.95
CA PHE A 86 -15.22 13.04 9.07
C PHE A 86 -14.30 13.63 10.16
N TRP A 87 -13.00 13.75 9.92
CA TRP A 87 -12.20 14.70 10.68
C TRP A 87 -12.61 16.17 10.37
N LEU A 88 -13.15 16.37 9.14
CA LEU A 88 -13.84 17.58 8.73
C LEU A 88 -15.31 17.53 9.21
N ARG A 89 -15.91 18.67 9.45
CA ARG A 89 -17.37 18.75 9.65
C ARG A 89 -18.09 18.24 8.38
N ALA A 90 -19.11 17.43 8.56
CA ALA A 90 -19.90 16.91 7.46
C ALA A 90 -20.38 18.03 6.52
N PHE A 91 -20.29 17.84 5.20
CA PHE A 91 -20.57 18.79 4.13
C PHE A 91 -19.65 20.02 4.04
N HIS A 92 -18.73 20.23 4.97
CA HIS A 92 -17.70 21.26 4.91
C HIS A 92 -16.41 20.73 4.24
N TRP A 93 -16.56 19.83 3.26
CA TRP A 93 -15.47 19.13 2.64
C TRP A 93 -14.38 20.08 2.12
N CYS A 94 -13.16 19.77 2.51
CA CYS A 94 -11.94 20.49 2.15
C CYS A 94 -11.91 21.96 2.55
N ASP A 95 -12.49 22.30 3.71
CA ASP A 95 -12.18 23.53 4.43
C ASP A 95 -10.89 23.44 5.25
N PHE A 96 -10.36 22.21 5.43
CA PHE A 96 -9.15 21.88 6.19
C PHE A 96 -9.22 22.27 7.68
N VAL A 97 -10.42 22.31 8.23
CA VAL A 97 -10.68 22.59 9.63
C VAL A 97 -11.23 21.34 10.31
N TRP A 98 -10.57 20.91 11.38
CA TRP A 98 -11.08 19.83 12.22
C TRP A 98 -12.44 20.19 12.79
N ASP A 99 -13.37 19.24 12.78
CA ASP A 99 -14.68 19.43 13.38
C ASP A 99 -14.54 19.70 14.89
N PRO A 100 -14.84 20.92 15.37
CA PRO A 100 -14.63 21.27 16.77
C PRO A 100 -15.58 20.56 17.74
N GLU A 101 -16.65 19.95 17.24
CA GLU A 101 -17.57 19.15 18.07
C GLU A 101 -16.98 17.80 18.38
N SER A 102 -16.34 17.15 17.40
CA SER A 102 -15.68 15.84 17.59
C SER A 102 -14.23 15.96 18.06
N PHE A 103 -13.54 17.04 17.66
CA PHE A 103 -12.11 17.24 17.92
C PHE A 103 -11.83 18.64 18.46
N PRO A 104 -12.26 18.95 19.70
CA PRO A 104 -12.09 20.30 20.29
C PRO A 104 -10.60 20.67 20.49
N ASP A 105 -9.72 19.70 20.60
CA ASP A 105 -8.26 19.86 20.71
C ASP A 105 -7.52 18.85 19.82
N ALA A 106 -7.77 18.87 18.50
CA ALA A 106 -7.21 17.92 17.56
C ALA A 106 -5.66 17.84 17.61
N LYS A 107 -4.99 18.98 17.71
CA LYS A 107 -3.52 19.02 17.86
C LYS A 107 -3.06 18.33 19.12
N GLY A 108 -3.67 18.63 20.26
CA GLY A 108 -3.35 18.01 21.54
C GLY A 108 -3.63 16.49 21.51
N GLN A 109 -4.74 16.06 20.93
CA GLN A 109 -5.06 14.64 20.75
C GLN A 109 -3.96 13.91 19.95
N ILE A 110 -3.54 14.44 18.81
CA ILE A 110 -2.48 13.84 17.98
C ILE A 110 -1.18 13.72 18.78
N LEU A 111 -0.76 14.80 19.45
CA LEU A 111 0.50 14.82 20.21
C LEU A 111 0.45 13.87 21.41
N ARG A 112 -0.64 13.84 22.17
CA ARG A 112 -0.84 12.90 23.28
C ARG A 112 -0.78 11.45 22.83
N GLY A 113 -1.50 11.11 21.73
CA GLY A 113 -1.49 9.75 21.19
C GLY A 113 -0.11 9.28 20.79
N LYS A 114 0.70 10.13 20.16
CA LYS A 114 2.10 9.84 19.83
C LYS A 114 2.99 9.73 21.07
N GLU A 115 2.84 10.63 22.03
CA GLU A 115 3.65 10.66 23.26
C GLU A 115 3.48 9.39 24.09
N VAL A 116 2.24 8.88 24.23
CA VAL A 116 1.98 7.65 24.97
C VAL A 116 2.14 6.38 24.12
N GLY A 117 2.54 6.51 22.85
CA GLY A 117 2.85 5.38 21.96
C GLY A 117 1.63 4.61 21.48
N LEU A 118 0.45 5.22 21.42
CA LEU A 118 -0.73 4.60 20.83
C LEU A 118 -0.54 4.37 19.32
N PHE A 119 0.06 5.33 18.65
CA PHE A 119 0.47 5.26 17.24
C PHE A 119 1.71 6.14 17.01
N ASN A 120 2.51 5.80 16.02
CA ASN A 120 3.73 6.53 15.71
C ASN A 120 3.49 7.68 14.71
N LYS A 121 2.55 7.50 13.81
CA LYS A 121 2.25 8.42 12.70
C LYS A 121 0.76 8.67 12.56
N VAL A 122 0.42 9.83 11.97
CA VAL A 122 -0.97 10.22 11.69
C VAL A 122 -1.13 10.55 10.24
N SER A 123 -2.21 10.04 9.64
CA SER A 123 -2.65 10.37 8.29
C SER A 123 -4.06 10.95 8.32
N VAL A 124 -4.36 11.89 7.43
CA VAL A 124 -5.71 12.43 7.26
C VAL A 124 -6.16 12.33 5.80
N TRP A 125 -7.47 12.18 5.63
CA TRP A 125 -8.13 12.14 4.34
C TRP A 125 -8.25 13.55 3.74
N THR A 126 -8.11 13.66 2.43
CA THR A 126 -8.49 14.82 1.65
C THR A 126 -8.95 14.40 0.25
N ASN A 127 -9.71 15.26 -0.41
CA ASN A 127 -10.02 15.13 -1.82
C ASN A 127 -9.89 16.49 -2.53
N PRO A 128 -9.93 16.54 -3.86
CA PRO A 128 -9.76 17.79 -4.60
C PRO A 128 -11.09 18.55 -4.82
N TYR A 129 -12.11 18.27 -4.00
CA TYR A 129 -13.44 18.87 -4.15
C TYR A 129 -13.83 19.67 -2.92
N VAL A 130 -14.19 20.92 -3.12
CA VAL A 130 -14.65 21.82 -2.06
C VAL A 130 -16.17 21.77 -1.97
N GLY A 131 -16.71 21.39 -0.81
CA GLY A 131 -18.16 21.34 -0.59
C GLY A 131 -18.81 22.73 -0.67
N GLN A 132 -19.98 22.83 -1.28
CA GLN A 132 -20.71 24.11 -1.38
C GLN A 132 -21.07 24.69 -0.01
N ALA A 133 -21.32 23.85 0.99
CA ALA A 133 -21.56 24.27 2.36
C ALA A 133 -20.27 24.65 3.11
N SER A 134 -19.11 24.33 2.57
CA SER A 134 -17.83 24.69 3.16
C SER A 134 -17.64 26.21 3.19
N PRO A 135 -17.19 26.79 4.32
CA PRO A 135 -16.91 28.23 4.42
C PRO A 135 -15.93 28.75 3.38
N VAL A 136 -15.02 27.88 2.89
CA VAL A 136 -14.01 28.28 1.89
C VAL A 136 -14.54 28.25 0.45
N PHE A 137 -15.72 27.68 0.17
CA PHE A 137 -16.25 27.57 -1.20
C PHE A 137 -16.38 28.94 -1.89
N LYS A 138 -17.02 29.90 -1.20
CA LYS A 138 -17.18 31.25 -1.73
C LYS A 138 -15.83 31.91 -2.02
N TYR A 139 -14.91 31.84 -1.08
CA TYR A 139 -13.56 32.37 -1.23
C TYR A 139 -12.83 31.73 -2.44
N ALA A 140 -12.84 30.41 -2.54
CA ALA A 140 -12.18 29.70 -3.64
C ALA A 140 -12.81 30.02 -5.01
N ALA A 141 -14.13 30.20 -5.05
CA ALA A 141 -14.86 30.62 -6.26
C ALA A 141 -14.49 32.05 -6.70
N GLU A 142 -14.49 33.02 -5.77
CA GLU A 142 -14.13 34.42 -6.02
C GLU A 142 -12.67 34.56 -6.46
N LYS A 143 -11.76 33.77 -5.90
CA LYS A 143 -10.35 33.72 -6.28
C LYS A 143 -10.10 32.98 -7.60
N GLY A 144 -11.08 32.27 -8.13
CA GLY A 144 -10.91 31.48 -9.35
C GLY A 144 -10.10 30.20 -9.15
N TYR A 145 -10.13 29.65 -7.93
CA TYR A 145 -9.45 28.38 -7.60
C TYR A 145 -10.24 27.15 -8.01
N LEU A 146 -11.53 27.34 -8.32
CA LEU A 146 -12.40 26.24 -8.74
C LEU A 146 -12.56 26.22 -10.26
N LEU A 147 -12.65 25.01 -10.82
CA LEU A 147 -12.91 24.75 -12.22
C LEU A 147 -14.20 25.47 -12.67
N LYS A 148 -14.17 26.14 -13.82
CA LYS A 148 -15.28 26.93 -14.36
C LYS A 148 -15.95 26.22 -15.54
N LYS A 149 -17.24 26.53 -15.72
CA LYS A 149 -17.95 26.31 -16.97
C LYS A 149 -17.50 27.34 -18.02
N THR A 150 -17.78 27.07 -19.29
CA THR A 150 -17.47 28.00 -20.39
C THR A 150 -18.19 29.34 -20.30
N ASN A 151 -19.29 29.42 -19.54
CA ASN A 151 -20.00 30.66 -19.26
C ASN A 151 -19.44 31.45 -18.06
N GLY A 152 -18.41 30.93 -17.39
CA GLY A 152 -17.75 31.57 -16.26
C GLY A 152 -18.24 31.15 -14.87
N ASP A 153 -19.35 30.43 -14.75
CA ASP A 153 -19.85 29.90 -13.49
C ASP A 153 -18.92 28.79 -12.97
N VAL A 154 -18.92 28.56 -11.65
CA VAL A 154 -18.23 27.39 -11.07
C VAL A 154 -18.86 26.11 -11.61
N TRP A 155 -18.02 25.18 -12.07
CA TRP A 155 -18.46 23.84 -12.38
C TRP A 155 -18.63 23.05 -11.08
N GLN A 156 -19.82 22.46 -10.85
CA GLN A 156 -20.13 21.73 -9.64
C GLN A 156 -20.44 20.26 -9.94
N TRP A 157 -20.08 19.40 -9.04
CA TRP A 157 -20.20 17.96 -9.14
C TRP A 157 -21.13 17.40 -8.05
N ASP A 158 -22.02 16.49 -8.41
CA ASP A 158 -23.05 15.94 -7.52
C ASP A 158 -22.94 14.40 -7.36
N LEU A 159 -21.89 13.77 -7.89
CA LEU A 159 -21.82 12.32 -7.95
C LEU A 159 -21.47 11.63 -6.60
N TRP A 160 -20.95 12.38 -5.64
CA TRP A 160 -20.70 11.92 -4.28
C TRP A 160 -21.47 12.76 -3.26
N GLN A 161 -21.19 14.02 -3.18
CA GLN A 161 -21.89 14.99 -2.34
C GLN A 161 -22.41 16.13 -3.22
N THR A 162 -23.52 16.73 -2.81
CA THR A 162 -24.18 17.78 -3.61
C THR A 162 -23.33 19.05 -3.68
N GLY A 163 -23.17 19.57 -4.89
CA GLY A 163 -22.66 20.92 -5.13
C GLY A 163 -21.17 21.10 -4.88
N MET A 164 -20.35 20.08 -5.09
CA MET A 164 -18.90 20.18 -4.90
C MET A 164 -18.22 20.90 -6.06
N GLY A 165 -17.37 21.89 -5.77
CA GLY A 165 -16.47 22.52 -6.73
C GLY A 165 -15.15 21.77 -6.84
N VAL A 166 -14.65 21.58 -8.06
CA VAL A 166 -13.36 20.93 -8.33
C VAL A 166 -12.25 21.97 -8.27
N VAL A 167 -11.18 21.70 -7.53
CA VAL A 167 -10.01 22.61 -7.48
C VAL A 167 -9.29 22.57 -8.83
N ASP A 168 -8.99 23.72 -9.40
CA ASP A 168 -8.25 23.84 -10.65
C ASP A 168 -6.73 23.90 -10.39
N PHE A 169 -6.08 22.75 -10.37
CA PHE A 169 -4.62 22.66 -10.17
C PHE A 169 -3.79 23.10 -11.39
N THR A 170 -4.42 23.64 -12.45
CA THR A 170 -3.70 24.38 -13.48
C THR A 170 -3.51 25.86 -13.10
N ASN A 171 -4.17 26.31 -12.02
CA ASN A 171 -4.00 27.62 -11.43
C ASN A 171 -2.91 27.59 -10.35
N PRO A 172 -1.76 28.27 -10.53
CA PRO A 172 -0.69 28.29 -9.54
C PRO A 172 -1.11 28.83 -8.16
N GLU A 173 -2.02 29.82 -8.11
CA GLU A 173 -2.52 30.37 -6.84
C GLU A 173 -3.40 29.34 -6.09
N ALA A 174 -4.18 28.52 -6.82
CA ALA A 174 -4.93 27.44 -6.22
C ALA A 174 -4.01 26.34 -5.68
N CYS A 175 -2.92 26.03 -6.38
CA CYS A 175 -1.89 25.11 -5.91
C CYS A 175 -1.22 25.61 -4.62
N GLU A 176 -0.85 26.90 -4.56
CA GLU A 176 -0.24 27.48 -3.37
C GLU A 176 -1.21 27.47 -2.17
N TRP A 177 -2.46 27.86 -2.39
CA TRP A 177 -3.51 27.80 -1.37
C TRP A 177 -3.69 26.38 -0.82
N PHE A 178 -3.86 25.40 -1.71
CA PHE A 178 -4.10 24.01 -1.31
C PHE A 178 -2.89 23.42 -0.55
N SER A 179 -1.67 23.70 -1.01
CA SER A 179 -0.45 23.32 -0.31
C SER A 179 -0.32 23.99 1.06
N GLY A 180 -0.72 25.26 1.18
CA GLY A 180 -0.76 25.97 2.45
C GLY A 180 -1.71 25.36 3.46
N CYS A 181 -2.84 24.79 3.00
CA CYS A 181 -3.74 24.02 3.87
C CYS A 181 -3.09 22.73 4.40
N MET A 182 -2.28 22.04 3.57
CA MET A 182 -1.51 20.87 4.02
C MET A 182 -0.48 21.24 5.08
N GLU A 183 0.26 22.33 4.91
CA GLU A 183 1.25 22.79 5.90
C GLU A 183 0.63 23.03 7.28
N GLN A 184 -0.60 23.57 7.34
CA GLN A 184 -1.32 23.74 8.61
C GLN A 184 -1.60 22.40 9.30
N LEU A 185 -1.94 21.35 8.54
CA LEU A 185 -2.15 20.01 9.08
C LEU A 185 -0.83 19.41 9.60
N PHE A 186 0.27 19.60 8.87
CA PHE A 186 1.60 19.14 9.30
C PHE A 186 2.04 19.83 10.61
N ASP A 187 1.72 21.11 10.80
CA ASP A 187 2.00 21.87 12.05
C ASP A 187 1.17 21.37 13.24
N MET A 188 0.09 20.64 12.98
CA MET A 188 -0.71 19.95 14.01
C MET A 188 -0.20 18.56 14.34
N GLY A 189 0.77 18.03 13.59
CA GLY A 189 1.36 16.71 13.83
C GLY A 189 0.91 15.62 12.85
N VAL A 190 0.22 15.96 11.76
CA VAL A 190 -0.07 15.04 10.67
C VAL A 190 1.20 14.72 9.89
N ASP A 191 1.44 13.45 9.57
CA ASP A 191 2.66 12.96 8.90
C ASP A 191 2.43 12.57 7.43
N SER A 192 1.20 12.25 7.05
CA SER A 192 0.85 11.76 5.72
C SER A 192 -0.58 12.14 5.33
N ILE A 193 -0.86 12.13 4.04
CA ILE A 193 -2.17 12.48 3.49
C ILE A 193 -2.71 11.30 2.67
N LYS A 194 -4.00 10.95 2.86
CA LYS A 194 -4.76 10.13 1.91
C LYS A 194 -5.38 11.05 0.87
N THR A 195 -4.96 10.91 -0.39
CA THR A 195 -5.56 11.61 -1.52
C THR A 195 -6.65 10.75 -2.14
N ASP A 196 -7.88 11.04 -1.76
CA ASP A 196 -9.06 10.33 -2.26
C ASP A 196 -9.66 11.02 -3.47
N PHE A 197 -10.47 10.29 -4.25
CA PHE A 197 -11.07 10.77 -5.50
C PHE A 197 -10.06 11.33 -6.52
N GLY A 198 -10.45 12.34 -7.30
CA GLY A 198 -9.66 12.92 -8.39
C GLY A 198 -9.95 12.29 -9.75
N GLU A 199 -10.89 11.35 -9.82
CA GLU A 199 -11.44 10.77 -11.03
C GLU A 199 -12.70 11.48 -11.51
N ARG A 200 -13.22 11.05 -12.66
CA ARG A 200 -14.47 11.56 -13.29
C ARG A 200 -14.45 13.06 -13.57
N ILE A 201 -13.27 13.61 -13.84
CA ILE A 201 -13.09 15.03 -14.19
C ILE A 201 -13.83 15.33 -15.50
N PRO A 202 -14.61 16.43 -15.57
CA PRO A 202 -15.45 16.71 -16.71
C PRO A 202 -14.62 17.03 -17.97
N THR A 203 -15.13 16.57 -19.12
CA THR A 203 -14.48 16.76 -20.42
C THR A 203 -15.22 17.77 -21.31
N LYS A 204 -16.42 18.19 -20.92
CA LYS A 204 -17.29 19.08 -21.73
C LYS A 204 -17.77 20.27 -20.90
N ASN A 205 -17.97 21.40 -21.57
CA ASN A 205 -18.46 22.63 -20.95
C ASN A 205 -17.63 23.08 -19.74
N VAL A 206 -16.31 22.92 -19.83
CA VAL A 206 -15.37 23.33 -18.78
C VAL A 206 -14.24 24.17 -19.36
N GLN A 207 -13.70 25.02 -18.52
CA GLN A 207 -12.60 25.91 -18.85
C GLN A 207 -11.60 25.92 -17.70
N TRP A 208 -10.41 25.40 -17.97
CA TRP A 208 -9.27 25.43 -17.08
C TRP A 208 -8.64 26.82 -17.00
N HIS A 209 -7.98 27.14 -15.92
CA HIS A 209 -7.20 28.38 -15.78
C HIS A 209 -6.12 28.44 -16.87
N ASP A 210 -5.35 27.38 -17.07
CA ASP A 210 -4.49 27.24 -18.23
C ASP A 210 -5.31 26.90 -19.48
N LYS A 211 -5.43 27.87 -20.37
CA LYS A 211 -6.23 27.77 -21.61
C LYS A 211 -5.67 26.78 -22.64
N ASN A 212 -4.43 26.32 -22.46
CA ASN A 212 -3.82 25.29 -23.32
C ASN A 212 -4.22 23.88 -22.90
N MET A 213 -4.86 23.70 -21.74
CA MET A 213 -5.29 22.39 -21.27
C MET A 213 -6.53 21.90 -22.04
N ASP A 214 -6.38 20.77 -22.71
CA ASP A 214 -7.48 20.06 -23.35
C ASP A 214 -8.30 19.31 -22.27
N PRO A 215 -9.59 19.62 -22.11
CA PRO A 215 -10.44 18.94 -21.12
C PRO A 215 -10.47 17.41 -21.25
N SER A 216 -10.35 16.87 -22.46
CA SER A 216 -10.33 15.43 -22.69
C SER A 216 -9.06 14.76 -22.11
N ARG A 217 -7.94 15.45 -22.20
CA ARG A 217 -6.67 15.00 -21.62
C ARG A 217 -6.66 15.17 -20.09
N MET A 218 -7.25 16.26 -19.61
CA MET A 218 -7.34 16.55 -18.18
C MET A 218 -8.15 15.50 -17.43
N HIS A 219 -9.04 14.76 -18.10
CA HIS A 219 -9.83 13.70 -17.46
C HIS A 219 -8.97 12.69 -16.68
N ASN A 220 -7.86 12.26 -17.24
CA ASN A 220 -6.92 11.36 -16.57
C ASN A 220 -5.72 12.10 -15.96
N TYR A 221 -5.24 13.16 -16.60
CA TYR A 221 -4.04 13.88 -16.14
C TYR A 221 -4.25 14.61 -14.82
N TYR A 222 -5.48 14.93 -14.47
CA TYR A 222 -5.83 15.54 -13.19
C TYR A 222 -5.37 14.72 -11.99
N ALA A 223 -5.55 13.41 -12.03
CA ALA A 223 -5.08 12.51 -10.98
C ALA A 223 -3.57 12.67 -10.71
N PHE A 224 -2.80 12.83 -11.79
CA PHE A 224 -1.36 13.03 -11.70
C PHE A 224 -1.00 14.37 -11.04
N ILE A 225 -1.57 15.48 -11.50
CA ILE A 225 -1.23 16.81 -10.96
C ILE A 225 -1.69 17.00 -9.52
N TYR A 226 -2.84 16.42 -9.14
CA TYR A 226 -3.33 16.40 -7.77
C TYR A 226 -2.39 15.64 -6.85
N ASN A 227 -2.09 14.38 -7.15
CA ASN A 227 -1.19 13.57 -6.32
C ASN A 227 0.23 14.14 -6.27
N LYS A 228 0.72 14.68 -7.40
CA LYS A 228 2.02 15.36 -7.44
C LYS A 228 2.07 16.53 -6.46
N LEU A 229 1.07 17.41 -6.49
CA LEU A 229 1.02 18.58 -5.62
C LEU A 229 1.08 18.19 -4.14
N VAL A 230 0.22 17.24 -3.73
CA VAL A 230 0.16 16.82 -2.34
C VAL A 230 1.44 16.08 -1.93
N TYR A 231 1.97 15.21 -2.81
CA TYR A 231 3.23 14.52 -2.54
C TYR A 231 4.40 15.49 -2.36
N GLU A 232 4.50 16.51 -3.23
CA GLU A 232 5.55 17.53 -3.14
C GLU A 232 5.43 18.36 -1.85
N ALA A 233 4.21 18.61 -1.35
CA ALA A 233 4.00 19.26 -0.05
C ALA A 233 4.52 18.38 1.11
N VAL A 234 4.15 17.08 1.12
CA VAL A 234 4.66 16.12 2.11
C VAL A 234 6.19 16.02 2.04
N GLN A 235 6.74 15.89 0.82
CA GLN A 235 8.19 15.79 0.61
C GLN A 235 8.95 17.05 1.06
N LYS A 236 8.40 18.23 0.81
CA LYS A 236 8.97 19.49 1.25
C LYS A 236 9.03 19.57 2.78
N ARG A 237 8.02 19.06 3.47
CA ARG A 237 7.93 19.11 4.93
C ARG A 237 8.83 18.10 5.62
N PHE A 238 8.80 16.82 5.16
CA PHE A 238 9.42 15.70 5.87
C PHE A 238 10.69 15.16 5.21
N GLY A 239 10.96 15.59 3.98
CA GLY A 239 12.10 15.09 3.21
C GLY A 239 11.74 13.93 2.28
N LYS A 240 12.63 13.65 1.34
CA LYS A 240 12.40 12.68 0.26
C LYS A 240 12.16 11.25 0.75
N ASN A 241 12.83 10.86 1.82
CA ASN A 241 12.79 9.47 2.32
C ASN A 241 11.64 9.22 3.30
N GLU A 242 10.98 10.29 3.77
CA GLU A 242 9.86 10.22 4.70
C GLU A 242 8.51 10.52 4.04
N ALA A 243 8.52 10.91 2.76
CA ALA A 243 7.30 11.26 2.05
C ALA A 243 6.53 10.03 1.59
N ILE A 244 5.25 9.98 1.94
CA ILE A 244 4.30 8.97 1.49
C ILE A 244 2.90 9.57 1.38
N LEU A 245 2.17 9.18 0.33
CA LEU A 245 0.73 9.37 0.18
C LEU A 245 0.01 8.03 0.31
N PHE A 246 -1.31 8.10 0.49
CA PHE A 246 -2.22 7.00 0.30
C PHE A 246 -3.22 7.39 -0.79
N ALA A 247 -2.90 7.09 -2.06
CA ALA A 247 -3.56 7.67 -3.23
C ALA A 247 -4.57 6.71 -3.89
N ARG A 248 -5.75 7.25 -4.28
CA ARG A 248 -6.79 6.50 -4.98
C ARG A 248 -6.57 6.48 -6.49
N THR A 249 -6.63 7.64 -7.10
CA THR A 249 -6.54 7.75 -8.55
C THR A 249 -5.10 7.73 -9.05
N ALA A 250 -4.93 7.19 -10.24
CA ALA A 250 -3.63 7.12 -10.88
C ALA A 250 -3.74 7.16 -12.40
N CYS A 251 -2.67 7.60 -13.05
CA CYS A 251 -2.41 7.39 -14.46
C CYS A 251 -0.93 7.12 -14.67
N ALA A 252 -0.49 6.90 -15.91
CA ALA A 252 0.94 6.71 -16.20
C ALA A 252 1.77 7.87 -15.65
N GLY A 253 2.76 7.57 -14.82
CA GLY A 253 3.56 8.54 -14.10
C GLY A 253 3.18 8.74 -12.63
N SER A 254 1.96 8.37 -12.21
CA SER A 254 1.52 8.49 -10.81
C SER A 254 2.22 7.52 -9.87
N GLN A 255 2.84 6.44 -10.37
CA GLN A 255 3.65 5.52 -9.57
C GLN A 255 4.79 6.22 -8.81
N ARG A 256 5.16 7.42 -9.23
CA ARG A 256 6.17 8.27 -8.54
C ARG A 256 5.73 8.75 -7.16
N PHE A 257 4.44 8.74 -6.89
CA PHE A 257 3.82 9.27 -5.68
C PHE A 257 3.16 8.15 -4.87
N PRO A 258 3.98 7.23 -4.27
CA PRO A 258 3.43 6.07 -3.57
C PRO A 258 2.67 6.47 -2.32
N LEU A 259 1.69 5.65 -1.88
CA LEU A 259 1.25 4.39 -2.48
C LEU A 259 -0.15 4.51 -3.09
N GLN A 260 -0.62 3.46 -3.76
CA GLN A 260 -1.99 3.35 -4.28
C GLN A 260 -2.75 2.20 -3.57
N TRP A 261 -4.09 2.33 -3.48
CA TRP A 261 -4.95 1.25 -2.99
C TRP A 261 -6.07 0.92 -3.99
N GLY A 262 -6.73 -0.23 -3.78
CA GLY A 262 -7.71 -0.80 -4.71
C GLY A 262 -9.09 -0.13 -4.72
N GLY A 263 -9.33 0.94 -3.91
CA GLY A 263 -10.64 1.59 -3.79
C GLY A 263 -11.63 0.80 -2.92
N ASP A 264 -12.92 1.08 -3.12
CA ASP A 264 -14.03 0.67 -2.26
C ASP A 264 -14.56 -0.72 -2.67
N CYS A 265 -13.84 -1.78 -2.31
CA CYS A 265 -14.22 -3.16 -2.61
C CYS A 265 -15.27 -3.71 -1.63
N GLU A 266 -16.12 -4.64 -2.09
CA GLU A 266 -17.09 -5.34 -1.24
C GLU A 266 -16.41 -6.31 -0.27
N SER A 267 -17.09 -6.62 0.85
CA SER A 267 -16.66 -7.61 1.84
C SER A 267 -17.05 -9.04 1.42
N THR A 268 -16.60 -9.48 0.23
CA THR A 268 -16.94 -10.78 -0.38
C THR A 268 -15.71 -11.53 -0.89
N PRO A 269 -15.77 -12.88 -1.05
CA PRO A 269 -14.65 -13.63 -1.61
C PRO A 269 -14.36 -13.25 -3.06
N ALA A 270 -15.37 -12.89 -3.84
CA ALA A 270 -15.18 -12.42 -5.22
C ALA A 270 -14.37 -11.11 -5.25
N ALA A 271 -14.72 -10.16 -4.38
CA ALA A 271 -14.01 -8.89 -4.29
C ALA A 271 -12.57 -9.08 -3.74
N LEU A 272 -12.33 -10.05 -2.86
CA LEU A 272 -10.97 -10.42 -2.46
C LEU A 272 -10.15 -10.90 -3.67
N ALA A 273 -10.72 -11.77 -4.51
CA ALA A 273 -10.05 -12.24 -5.73
C ALA A 273 -9.80 -11.10 -6.73
N GLU A 274 -10.78 -10.20 -6.91
CA GLU A 274 -10.63 -9.03 -7.78
C GLU A 274 -9.58 -8.04 -7.22
N SER A 275 -9.44 -7.93 -5.90
CA SER A 275 -8.39 -7.13 -5.27
C SER A 275 -6.99 -7.68 -5.59
N VAL A 276 -6.82 -9.01 -5.57
CA VAL A 276 -5.55 -9.64 -6.01
C VAL A 276 -5.27 -9.30 -7.48
N ARG A 277 -6.24 -9.49 -8.38
CA ARG A 277 -6.12 -9.19 -9.82
C ARG A 277 -5.83 -7.72 -10.08
N GLY A 278 -6.50 -6.82 -9.34
CA GLY A 278 -6.27 -5.38 -9.40
C GLY A 278 -4.83 -5.01 -9.04
N GLY A 279 -4.29 -5.59 -7.95
CA GLY A 279 -2.90 -5.40 -7.54
C GLY A 279 -1.90 -5.94 -8.56
N LEU A 280 -2.14 -7.13 -9.11
CA LEU A 280 -1.32 -7.72 -10.19
C LEU A 280 -1.29 -6.80 -11.43
N SER A 281 -2.47 -6.33 -11.84
CA SER A 281 -2.62 -5.44 -13.00
C SER A 281 -1.87 -4.12 -12.80
N LEU A 282 -2.00 -3.51 -11.62
CA LEU A 282 -1.30 -2.26 -11.30
C LEU A 282 0.22 -2.46 -11.23
N GLY A 283 0.67 -3.59 -10.67
CA GLY A 283 2.08 -3.98 -10.65
C GLY A 283 2.69 -4.09 -12.06
N LEU A 284 1.91 -4.60 -13.04
CA LEU A 284 2.29 -4.64 -14.45
C LEU A 284 2.34 -3.26 -15.13
N ALA A 285 1.88 -2.20 -14.45
CA ALA A 285 2.05 -0.81 -14.85
C ALA A 285 3.15 -0.08 -14.06
N SER A 286 4.10 -0.81 -13.44
CA SER A 286 5.25 -0.32 -12.67
C SER A 286 4.88 0.40 -11.36
N PHE A 287 3.74 0.11 -10.77
CA PHE A 287 3.44 0.55 -9.41
C PHE A 287 4.14 -0.37 -8.41
N ALA A 288 5.13 0.17 -7.69
CA ALA A 288 5.93 -0.61 -6.76
C ALA A 288 5.19 -0.97 -5.47
N PHE A 289 4.23 -0.16 -5.07
CA PHE A 289 3.50 -0.27 -3.81
C PHE A 289 2.00 -0.26 -4.02
N TRP A 290 1.32 -1.23 -3.42
CA TRP A 290 -0.12 -1.36 -3.51
C TRP A 290 -0.69 -2.01 -2.25
N THR A 291 -1.95 -1.71 -1.95
CA THR A 291 -2.71 -2.31 -0.86
C THR A 291 -4.20 -2.36 -1.17
N SER A 292 -4.96 -3.06 -0.34
CA SER A 292 -6.43 -3.05 -0.32
C SER A 292 -6.93 -2.86 1.09
N ASP A 293 -8.22 -2.54 1.24
CA ASP A 293 -8.87 -2.46 2.54
C ASP A 293 -9.11 -3.86 3.08
N ILE A 294 -8.46 -4.19 4.20
CA ILE A 294 -8.54 -5.52 4.82
C ILE A 294 -9.97 -5.77 5.32
N GLY A 295 -10.55 -6.86 4.83
CA GLY A 295 -11.94 -7.23 5.11
C GLY A 295 -12.96 -6.64 4.14
N GLY A 296 -12.52 -5.86 3.14
CA GLY A 296 -13.36 -5.11 2.23
C GLY A 296 -13.85 -3.78 2.83
N PHE A 297 -14.15 -2.81 1.97
CA PHE A 297 -14.66 -1.50 2.37
C PHE A 297 -16.18 -1.53 2.55
N GLU A 298 -16.92 -1.96 1.52
CA GLU A 298 -18.38 -1.98 1.53
C GLU A 298 -18.94 -3.19 2.31
N GLY A 299 -19.94 -2.95 3.14
CA GLY A 299 -20.58 -3.95 3.96
C GLY A 299 -19.79 -4.35 5.20
N SER A 300 -20.17 -5.45 5.81
CA SER A 300 -19.50 -6.03 6.99
C SER A 300 -19.00 -7.43 6.65
N PRO A 301 -17.71 -7.70 6.74
CA PRO A 301 -17.17 -9.01 6.41
C PRO A 301 -17.65 -10.06 7.42
N PRO A 302 -18.06 -11.25 6.97
CA PRO A 302 -18.14 -12.39 7.88
C PRO A 302 -16.74 -12.72 8.42
N PRO A 303 -16.61 -13.31 9.62
CA PRO A 303 -15.33 -13.54 10.28
C PRO A 303 -14.28 -14.25 9.40
N TRP A 304 -14.70 -15.25 8.63
CA TRP A 304 -13.81 -16.01 7.78
C TRP A 304 -13.23 -15.17 6.61
N ILE A 305 -14.01 -14.27 5.99
CA ILE A 305 -13.53 -13.34 4.96
C ILE A 305 -12.53 -12.37 5.56
N TYR A 306 -12.84 -11.79 6.72
CA TYR A 306 -11.89 -10.91 7.42
C TYR A 306 -10.53 -11.61 7.63
N LYS A 307 -10.54 -12.81 8.18
CA LYS A 307 -9.34 -13.61 8.47
C LYS A 307 -8.54 -13.94 7.19
N ARG A 308 -9.21 -14.35 6.09
CA ARG A 308 -8.54 -14.59 4.80
C ARG A 308 -7.96 -13.31 4.19
N TRP A 309 -8.68 -12.19 4.32
CA TRP A 309 -8.19 -10.91 3.84
C TRP A 309 -7.02 -10.36 4.68
N VAL A 310 -7.01 -10.62 5.98
CA VAL A 310 -5.87 -10.30 6.86
C VAL A 310 -4.60 -10.96 6.33
N ALA A 311 -4.63 -12.26 6.02
CA ALA A 311 -3.47 -12.96 5.46
C ALA A 311 -2.97 -12.31 4.15
N PHE A 312 -3.86 -12.02 3.22
CA PHE A 312 -3.54 -11.32 1.98
C PHE A 312 -2.99 -9.90 2.24
N GLY A 313 -3.71 -9.11 3.04
CA GLY A 313 -3.38 -7.71 3.26
C GLY A 313 -2.05 -7.51 4.00
N LEU A 314 -1.66 -8.45 4.88
CA LEU A 314 -0.38 -8.37 5.60
C LEU A 314 0.81 -8.87 4.76
N LEU A 315 0.57 -9.62 3.67
CA LEU A 315 1.58 -9.99 2.68
C LEU A 315 1.75 -8.94 1.57
N ASN A 316 0.90 -7.92 1.54
CA ASN A 316 1.09 -6.75 0.67
C ASN A 316 2.19 -5.84 1.21
N SER A 317 2.68 -4.91 0.37
CA SER A 317 3.65 -3.92 0.81
C SER A 317 3.10 -3.07 1.97
N HIS A 318 1.85 -2.62 1.89
CA HIS A 318 1.18 -1.84 2.94
C HIS A 318 -0.10 -2.55 3.41
N SER A 319 -0.58 -2.21 4.61
CA SER A 319 -1.70 -2.92 5.23
C SER A 319 -2.58 -1.95 6.00
N ARG A 320 -3.87 -1.90 5.66
CA ARG A 320 -4.82 -0.98 6.26
C ARG A 320 -6.12 -1.67 6.66
N LEU A 321 -6.54 -1.45 7.91
CA LEU A 321 -7.88 -1.76 8.40
C LEU A 321 -8.79 -0.55 8.12
N HIS A 322 -9.72 -0.70 7.19
CA HIS A 322 -10.62 0.37 6.75
C HIS A 322 -11.93 -0.19 6.19
N GLY A 323 -13.05 0.45 6.49
CA GLY A 323 -14.37 0.04 6.03
C GLY A 323 -15.37 1.19 5.95
N SER A 324 -16.54 0.95 5.37
CA SER A 324 -17.56 1.98 5.14
C SER A 324 -18.38 2.33 6.38
N ASN A 325 -18.66 1.36 7.25
CA ASN A 325 -19.67 1.49 8.31
C ASN A 325 -19.22 1.05 9.71
N SER A 326 -17.98 0.62 9.86
CA SER A 326 -17.41 0.26 11.16
C SER A 326 -15.89 0.34 11.13
N TYR A 327 -15.29 0.53 12.29
CA TYR A 327 -13.86 0.26 12.47
C TYR A 327 -13.60 -1.21 12.15
N ARG A 328 -12.61 -1.52 11.34
CA ARG A 328 -12.23 -2.90 10.99
C ARG A 328 -11.35 -3.55 12.06
N VAL A 329 -11.57 -3.20 13.33
CA VAL A 329 -10.89 -3.85 14.45
C VAL A 329 -11.43 -5.27 14.65
N PRO A 330 -10.58 -6.24 14.98
CA PRO A 330 -10.95 -7.66 14.90
C PRO A 330 -12.10 -8.05 15.83
N TRP A 331 -12.20 -7.48 17.02
CA TRP A 331 -13.27 -7.80 17.99
C TRP A 331 -14.65 -7.28 17.63
N LEU A 332 -14.78 -6.35 16.68
CA LEU A 332 -16.07 -5.95 16.11
C LEU A 332 -16.55 -6.90 15.02
N VAL A 333 -15.64 -7.72 14.49
CA VAL A 333 -15.97 -8.74 13.49
C VAL A 333 -16.27 -10.08 14.16
N ASP A 334 -15.46 -10.48 15.14
CA ASP A 334 -15.59 -11.74 15.87
C ASP A 334 -15.02 -11.56 17.29
N ASP A 335 -15.89 -11.47 18.27
CA ASP A 335 -15.53 -11.35 19.70
C ASP A 335 -15.50 -12.70 20.44
N SER A 336 -15.53 -13.83 19.72
CA SER A 336 -15.41 -15.15 20.33
C SER A 336 -14.00 -15.39 20.86
N SER A 337 -13.74 -14.92 22.09
CA SER A 337 -12.44 -15.06 22.76
C SER A 337 -12.01 -16.51 23.02
N THR A 338 -12.88 -17.50 22.79
CA THR A 338 -12.65 -18.93 23.06
C THR A 338 -12.12 -19.71 21.85
N GLU A 339 -12.21 -19.16 20.63
CA GLU A 339 -11.74 -19.84 19.44
C GLU A 339 -10.24 -19.58 19.23
N PRO A 340 -9.43 -20.64 19.00
CA PRO A 340 -7.97 -20.50 18.84
C PRO A 340 -7.55 -19.64 17.65
N GLU A 341 -8.42 -19.50 16.64
CA GLU A 341 -8.19 -18.70 15.44
C GLU A 341 -9.26 -17.60 15.30
N ASN A 342 -9.61 -16.91 16.41
CA ASN A 342 -10.47 -15.73 16.32
C ASN A 342 -9.78 -14.58 15.56
N CYS A 343 -10.54 -13.56 15.17
CA CYS A 343 -10.02 -12.48 14.34
C CYS A 343 -8.84 -11.71 14.99
N THR A 344 -8.81 -11.61 16.32
CA THR A 344 -7.72 -10.93 17.04
C THR A 344 -6.42 -11.74 16.98
N GLU A 345 -6.48 -13.06 17.21
CA GLU A 345 -5.32 -13.95 17.11
C GLU A 345 -4.77 -14.00 15.68
N VAL A 346 -5.66 -14.10 14.69
CA VAL A 346 -5.27 -14.11 13.28
C VAL A 346 -4.58 -12.80 12.90
N LEU A 347 -5.17 -11.65 13.24
CA LEU A 347 -4.56 -10.36 12.93
C LEU A 347 -3.18 -10.20 13.60
N ARG A 348 -3.07 -10.56 14.89
CA ARG A 348 -1.80 -10.52 15.63
C ARG A 348 -0.72 -11.37 14.94
N HIS A 349 -1.05 -12.61 14.61
CA HIS A 349 -0.13 -13.54 13.96
C HIS A 349 0.43 -12.97 12.65
N TRP A 350 -0.44 -12.45 11.79
CA TRP A 350 -0.01 -11.92 10.49
C TRP A 350 0.75 -10.59 10.60
N VAL A 351 0.41 -9.74 11.57
CA VAL A 351 1.18 -8.51 11.86
C VAL A 351 2.59 -8.85 12.35
N GLN A 352 2.72 -9.84 13.25
CA GLN A 352 4.01 -10.33 13.73
C GLN A 352 4.85 -10.94 12.60
N LEU A 353 4.24 -11.75 11.74
CA LEU A 353 4.92 -12.32 10.57
C LEU A 353 5.40 -11.21 9.63
N LYS A 354 4.56 -10.23 9.32
CA LYS A 354 4.98 -9.09 8.48
C LYS A 354 6.16 -8.34 9.09
N ARG A 355 6.13 -8.10 10.40
CA ARG A 355 7.24 -7.45 11.11
C ARG A 355 8.53 -8.28 11.03
N GLN A 356 8.43 -9.59 11.13
CA GLN A 356 9.54 -10.53 10.92
C GLN A 356 10.11 -10.45 9.49
N LEU A 357 9.23 -10.32 8.50
CA LEU A 357 9.62 -10.23 7.09
C LEU A 357 10.22 -8.86 6.71
N MET A 358 10.21 -7.85 7.56
CA MET A 358 10.65 -6.50 7.21
C MET A 358 12.05 -6.41 6.60
N PRO A 359 13.09 -7.09 7.12
CA PRO A 359 14.42 -7.05 6.48
C PRO A 359 14.37 -7.47 5.01
N TYR A 360 13.63 -8.55 4.71
CA TYR A 360 13.42 -9.02 3.35
C TYR A 360 12.54 -8.09 2.52
N LEU A 361 11.36 -7.73 3.03
CA LEU A 361 10.39 -6.87 2.32
C LEU A 361 10.99 -5.51 1.95
N TYR A 362 11.72 -4.92 2.88
CA TYR A 362 12.29 -3.60 2.65
C TYR A 362 13.45 -3.65 1.65
N ALA A 363 14.32 -4.67 1.71
CA ALA A 363 15.34 -4.89 0.69
C ALA A 363 14.72 -5.11 -0.70
N GLN A 364 13.66 -5.92 -0.80
CA GLN A 364 12.92 -6.11 -2.06
C GLN A 364 12.28 -4.80 -2.56
N SER A 365 11.86 -3.91 -1.68
CA SER A 365 11.31 -2.62 -2.09
C SER A 365 12.35 -1.68 -2.68
N ILE A 366 13.56 -1.67 -2.13
CA ILE A 366 14.67 -0.87 -2.68
C ILE A 366 15.03 -1.37 -4.09
N GLU A 367 15.14 -2.69 -4.28
CA GLU A 367 15.33 -3.28 -5.61
C GLU A 367 14.19 -2.91 -6.57
N SER A 368 12.95 -2.99 -6.11
CA SER A 368 11.75 -2.69 -6.89
C SER A 368 11.71 -1.25 -7.37
N VAL A 369 11.97 -0.30 -6.49
CA VAL A 369 12.05 1.13 -6.82
C VAL A 369 13.18 1.41 -7.81
N ALA A 370 14.35 0.79 -7.62
CA ALA A 370 15.49 0.95 -8.52
C ALA A 370 15.19 0.46 -9.95
N ASN A 371 14.32 -0.54 -10.10
CA ASN A 371 14.04 -1.20 -11.37
C ASN A 371 12.64 -0.91 -11.95
N GLY A 372 11.71 -0.34 -11.19
CA GLY A 372 10.33 -0.12 -11.61
C GLY A 372 9.47 -1.39 -11.55
N TRP A 373 9.74 -2.28 -10.59
CA TRP A 373 9.01 -3.53 -10.39
C TRP A 373 8.07 -3.42 -9.18
N PRO A 374 7.01 -4.25 -9.08
CA PRO A 374 6.21 -4.34 -7.85
C PRO A 374 6.98 -5.03 -6.73
N THR A 375 6.82 -4.54 -5.49
CA THR A 375 7.48 -5.10 -4.29
C THR A 375 6.82 -6.40 -3.85
N SER A 376 5.48 -6.38 -3.73
CA SER A 376 4.64 -7.55 -3.48
C SER A 376 3.45 -7.49 -4.43
N VAL A 377 2.58 -8.50 -4.39
CA VAL A 377 1.54 -8.70 -5.41
C VAL A 377 2.16 -8.64 -6.82
N ARG A 378 3.35 -9.24 -6.92
CA ARG A 378 4.11 -9.31 -8.16
C ARG A 378 3.60 -10.50 -8.98
N ALA A 379 3.24 -10.29 -10.25
CA ALA A 379 2.78 -11.37 -11.11
C ALA A 379 3.83 -12.46 -11.23
N VAL A 380 3.42 -13.73 -11.11
CA VAL A 380 4.31 -14.90 -11.18
C VAL A 380 5.09 -14.90 -12.49
N ALA A 381 4.46 -14.48 -13.60
CA ALA A 381 5.11 -14.35 -14.91
C ALA A 381 6.29 -13.36 -14.96
N LEU A 382 6.41 -12.43 -14.02
CA LEU A 382 7.59 -11.55 -13.94
C LEU A 382 8.85 -12.31 -13.47
N GLU A 383 8.68 -13.35 -12.64
CA GLU A 383 9.77 -14.18 -12.14
C GLU A 383 9.97 -15.45 -12.97
N PHE A 384 8.93 -15.95 -13.63
CA PHE A 384 8.92 -17.18 -14.43
C PHE A 384 8.35 -16.94 -15.83
N PRO A 385 8.97 -16.05 -16.63
CA PRO A 385 8.41 -15.64 -17.95
C PRO A 385 8.38 -16.77 -18.99
N ASP A 386 9.25 -17.76 -18.85
CA ASP A 386 9.38 -18.89 -19.77
C ASP A 386 8.40 -20.02 -19.48
N ASP A 387 7.71 -19.96 -18.33
CA ASP A 387 6.67 -20.92 -17.96
C ASP A 387 5.30 -20.41 -18.46
N PRO A 388 4.66 -21.08 -19.45
CA PRO A 388 3.39 -20.64 -19.99
C PRO A 388 2.27 -20.57 -18.95
N THR A 389 2.29 -21.40 -17.90
CA THR A 389 1.25 -21.43 -16.86
C THR A 389 1.30 -20.19 -15.99
N SER A 390 2.50 -19.65 -15.75
CA SER A 390 2.70 -18.47 -14.90
C SER A 390 1.91 -17.23 -15.36
N TRP A 391 1.56 -17.16 -16.65
CA TRP A 391 0.78 -16.05 -17.25
C TRP A 391 -0.71 -16.10 -16.91
N TYR A 392 -1.19 -17.21 -16.38
CA TYR A 392 -2.57 -17.43 -16.01
C TYR A 392 -2.80 -17.47 -14.50
N CYS A 393 -1.73 -17.27 -13.70
CA CYS A 393 -1.78 -17.22 -12.24
C CYS A 393 -2.30 -15.85 -11.78
N ASP A 394 -3.61 -15.70 -11.68
CA ASP A 394 -4.31 -14.44 -11.38
C ASP A 394 -4.84 -14.34 -9.95
N ARG A 395 -4.61 -15.37 -9.12
CA ARG A 395 -5.03 -15.45 -7.72
C ARG A 395 -3.90 -15.80 -6.74
N GLU A 396 -2.67 -15.68 -7.22
CA GLU A 396 -1.44 -15.87 -6.44
C GLU A 396 -0.39 -14.87 -6.93
N PHE A 397 0.64 -14.65 -6.14
CA PHE A 397 1.64 -13.64 -6.45
C PHE A 397 2.98 -13.93 -5.78
N MET A 398 4.02 -13.29 -6.28
CA MET A 398 5.31 -13.26 -5.62
C MET A 398 5.39 -12.08 -4.65
N VAL A 399 5.87 -12.33 -3.44
CA VAL A 399 6.32 -11.34 -2.48
C VAL A 399 7.81 -11.18 -2.68
N GLY A 400 8.23 -10.10 -3.32
CA GLY A 400 9.61 -9.97 -3.84
C GLY A 400 9.91 -11.02 -4.92
N SER A 401 11.16 -11.47 -4.96
CA SER A 401 11.65 -12.44 -5.95
C SER A 401 11.68 -13.89 -5.44
N GLN A 402 11.53 -14.10 -4.13
CA GLN A 402 11.85 -15.39 -3.49
C GLN A 402 10.65 -16.11 -2.89
N ILE A 403 9.57 -15.41 -2.53
CA ILE A 403 8.42 -15.98 -1.83
C ILE A 403 7.19 -15.97 -2.73
N LEU A 404 6.55 -17.12 -2.94
CA LEU A 404 5.24 -17.21 -3.57
C LEU A 404 4.16 -17.30 -2.49
N ALA A 405 3.09 -16.52 -2.64
CA ALA A 405 1.93 -16.49 -1.76
C ALA A 405 0.65 -16.71 -2.55
N ALA A 406 -0.24 -17.59 -2.06
CA ALA A 406 -1.55 -17.80 -2.65
C ALA A 406 -2.66 -17.55 -1.61
N PRO A 407 -3.41 -16.45 -1.72
CA PRO A 407 -4.57 -16.18 -0.88
C PRO A 407 -5.64 -17.27 -1.01
N ILE A 408 -6.39 -17.48 0.06
CA ILE A 408 -7.46 -18.48 0.12
C ILE A 408 -8.82 -17.77 0.01
N PHE A 409 -9.66 -18.23 -0.91
CA PHE A 409 -10.95 -17.61 -1.21
C PHE A 409 -12.14 -18.46 -0.72
N GLU A 410 -11.86 -19.64 -0.15
CA GLU A 410 -12.87 -20.57 0.33
C GLU A 410 -12.93 -20.56 1.87
N GLU A 411 -14.15 -20.63 2.41
CA GLU A 411 -14.40 -20.67 3.85
C GLU A 411 -13.75 -21.88 4.51
N ASP A 412 -13.83 -23.04 3.85
CA ASP A 412 -13.33 -24.33 4.36
C ASP A 412 -11.79 -24.44 4.32
N GLY A 413 -11.10 -23.38 3.87
CA GLY A 413 -9.65 -23.32 3.80
C GLY A 413 -9.02 -23.98 2.57
N THR A 414 -9.83 -24.47 1.63
CA THR A 414 -9.31 -25.05 0.40
C THR A 414 -8.58 -23.98 -0.43
N ALA A 415 -7.31 -24.22 -0.72
CA ALA A 415 -6.47 -23.44 -1.61
C ALA A 415 -6.13 -24.25 -2.86
N GLU A 416 -6.19 -23.60 -4.02
CA GLU A 416 -5.71 -24.16 -5.29
C GLU A 416 -4.77 -23.14 -5.93
N TYR A 417 -3.53 -23.55 -6.17
CA TYR A 417 -2.46 -22.69 -6.62
C TYR A 417 -1.44 -23.44 -7.48
N TYR A 418 -0.66 -22.71 -8.25
CA TYR A 418 0.37 -23.24 -9.11
C TYR A 418 1.76 -22.95 -8.51
N LEU A 419 2.59 -23.98 -8.33
CA LEU A 419 4.02 -23.77 -8.09
C LEU A 419 4.78 -23.87 -9.40
N PRO A 420 5.45 -22.78 -9.84
CA PRO A 420 6.30 -22.80 -11.04
C PRO A 420 7.38 -23.88 -10.99
N PRO A 421 7.94 -24.31 -12.16
CA PRO A 421 9.00 -25.30 -12.20
C PRO A 421 10.20 -24.95 -11.32
N GLY A 422 10.75 -25.92 -10.62
CA GLY A 422 11.86 -25.79 -9.70
C GLY A 422 11.57 -26.42 -8.35
N ARG A 423 12.51 -26.30 -7.46
CA ARG A 423 12.42 -26.78 -6.08
C ARG A 423 11.95 -25.65 -5.18
N TRP A 424 10.94 -25.92 -4.36
CA TRP A 424 10.33 -24.99 -3.43
C TRP A 424 10.33 -25.55 -2.01
N PHE A 425 10.26 -24.69 -1.02
CA PHE A 425 10.19 -25.06 0.38
C PHE A 425 8.99 -24.39 1.02
N ASN A 426 8.16 -25.16 1.70
CA ASN A 426 7.08 -24.62 2.49
C ASN A 426 7.66 -23.69 3.58
N PHE A 427 7.20 -22.46 3.65
CA PHE A 427 7.70 -21.46 4.61
C PHE A 427 7.47 -21.86 6.07
N TRP A 428 6.37 -22.60 6.33
CA TRP A 428 5.91 -22.92 7.68
C TRP A 428 6.72 -24.04 8.33
N ASP A 429 6.98 -25.10 7.61
CA ASP A 429 7.64 -26.32 8.12
C ASP A 429 8.96 -26.69 7.45
N GLY A 430 9.33 -25.96 6.40
CA GLY A 430 10.57 -26.21 5.65
C GLY A 430 10.51 -27.43 4.72
N SER A 431 9.37 -28.09 4.58
CA SER A 431 9.23 -29.26 3.71
C SER A 431 9.47 -28.90 2.25
N GLU A 432 10.18 -29.78 1.54
CA GLU A 432 10.51 -29.62 0.12
C GLU A 432 9.33 -30.01 -0.76
N VAL A 433 9.06 -29.20 -1.78
CA VAL A 433 8.00 -29.43 -2.77
C VAL A 433 8.53 -29.21 -4.18
N GLN A 434 8.35 -30.19 -5.06
CA GLN A 434 8.67 -30.03 -6.48
C GLN A 434 7.56 -29.27 -7.19
N GLY A 435 7.92 -28.14 -7.82
CA GLY A 435 7.01 -27.31 -8.63
C GLY A 435 6.73 -27.87 -10.02
N GLY A 436 6.20 -27.02 -10.93
CA GLY A 436 5.73 -27.36 -12.25
C GLY A 436 4.32 -27.96 -12.25
N ARG A 437 3.51 -27.71 -11.22
CA ARG A 437 2.18 -28.31 -11.06
C ARG A 437 1.22 -27.47 -10.25
N TRP A 438 -0.06 -27.72 -10.45
CA TRP A 438 -1.14 -27.26 -9.59
C TRP A 438 -1.20 -28.13 -8.33
N ILE A 439 -1.47 -27.48 -7.20
CA ILE A 439 -1.59 -28.09 -5.88
C ILE A 439 -2.94 -27.69 -5.29
N ARG A 440 -3.59 -28.61 -4.59
CA ARG A 440 -4.83 -28.35 -3.87
C ARG A 440 -4.72 -28.91 -2.46
N GLU A 441 -4.81 -28.03 -1.46
CA GLU A 441 -4.62 -28.33 -0.05
C GLU A 441 -5.57 -27.51 0.83
N LYS A 442 -5.58 -27.79 2.14
CA LYS A 442 -6.35 -27.05 3.13
C LYS A 442 -5.45 -26.40 4.17
N TYR A 443 -5.79 -25.15 4.52
CA TYR A 443 -5.07 -24.36 5.54
C TYR A 443 -6.05 -23.76 6.54
N GLY A 444 -5.65 -23.66 7.83
CA GLY A 444 -6.27 -22.85 8.87
C GLY A 444 -6.15 -21.35 8.56
N PHE A 445 -6.53 -20.48 9.48
CA PHE A 445 -6.45 -19.03 9.27
C PHE A 445 -5.07 -18.44 9.61
N LEU A 446 -4.23 -19.18 10.34
CA LEU A 446 -2.87 -18.78 10.68
C LEU A 446 -1.87 -19.11 9.58
N GLN A 447 -2.29 -19.77 8.51
CA GLN A 447 -1.45 -20.17 7.39
C GLN A 447 -2.17 -19.93 6.05
N THR A 448 -1.36 -19.74 5.03
CA THR A 448 -1.76 -19.74 3.61
C THR A 448 -0.65 -20.47 2.84
N PRO A 449 -0.87 -20.96 1.62
CA PRO A 449 0.24 -21.38 0.76
C PRO A 449 1.29 -20.26 0.70
N LEU A 450 2.44 -20.55 1.28
CA LEU A 450 3.60 -19.66 1.31
C LEU A 450 4.85 -20.49 1.07
N PHE A 451 5.48 -20.30 -0.07
CA PHE A 451 6.59 -21.13 -0.52
C PHE A 451 7.81 -20.29 -0.85
N VAL A 452 8.96 -20.77 -0.45
CA VAL A 452 10.24 -20.12 -0.70
C VAL A 452 10.97 -20.87 -1.79
N ARG A 453 11.48 -20.15 -2.76
CA ARG A 453 12.21 -20.66 -3.90
C ARG A 453 13.59 -21.19 -3.48
N GLU A 454 14.07 -22.28 -4.12
CA GLU A 454 15.44 -22.77 -3.98
C GLU A 454 16.48 -21.68 -4.27
N GLY A 455 17.59 -21.69 -3.54
CA GLY A 455 18.64 -20.67 -3.63
C GLY A 455 18.34 -19.39 -2.86
N SER A 456 17.31 -19.40 -2.01
CA SER A 456 16.93 -18.21 -1.23
C SER A 456 17.66 -18.13 0.10
N VAL A 457 18.19 -16.94 0.39
CA VAL A 457 18.68 -16.52 1.71
C VAL A 457 17.69 -15.51 2.26
N LEU A 458 16.89 -15.89 3.26
CA LEU A 458 15.92 -14.99 3.89
C LEU A 458 16.45 -14.48 5.24
N VAL A 459 16.49 -13.16 5.38
CA VAL A 459 16.79 -12.49 6.64
C VAL A 459 15.47 -12.10 7.30
N LEU A 460 15.17 -12.70 8.45
CA LEU A 460 13.95 -12.52 9.22
C LEU A 460 14.27 -11.85 10.55
N GLY A 461 13.63 -10.72 10.81
CA GLY A 461 13.82 -9.97 12.05
C GLY A 461 12.96 -10.47 13.20
N GLN A 462 12.77 -9.63 14.21
CA GLN A 462 11.96 -9.92 15.38
C GLN A 462 10.45 -9.77 15.10
N ALA A 463 9.66 -10.74 15.57
CA ALA A 463 8.21 -10.70 15.47
C ALA A 463 7.57 -9.64 16.38
N GLU A 464 8.16 -9.43 17.55
CA GLU A 464 7.72 -8.49 18.58
C GLU A 464 8.89 -7.61 19.04
N GLY A 465 8.60 -6.54 19.75
CA GLY A 465 9.60 -5.67 20.36
C GLY A 465 9.35 -4.18 20.12
N PRO A 466 10.15 -3.29 20.69
CA PRO A 466 9.99 -1.85 20.53
C PRO A 466 10.30 -1.38 19.09
N GLY A 467 9.94 -0.14 18.79
CA GLY A 467 10.29 0.55 17.54
C GLY A 467 9.35 0.28 16.37
N GLY A 468 8.20 -0.37 16.59
CA GLY A 468 7.20 -0.58 15.52
C GLY A 468 7.75 -1.31 14.32
N PHE A 469 7.40 -0.87 13.11
CA PHE A 469 7.90 -1.42 11.84
C PHE A 469 9.17 -0.72 11.32
N GLY A 470 9.56 0.39 11.93
CA GLY A 470 10.84 1.08 11.70
C GLY A 470 11.94 0.70 12.69
N TYR A 471 11.84 -0.44 13.37
CA TYR A 471 12.86 -0.90 14.30
C TYR A 471 14.17 -1.26 13.59
N ASP A 472 15.30 -1.14 14.27
CA ASP A 472 16.61 -1.50 13.70
C ASP A 472 16.76 -3.03 13.61
N TRP A 473 16.19 -3.62 12.56
CA TRP A 473 16.18 -5.06 12.33
C TRP A 473 17.57 -5.66 12.09
N LEU A 474 18.53 -4.88 11.60
CA LEU A 474 19.90 -5.38 11.43
C LEU A 474 20.66 -5.51 12.76
N ARG A 475 20.20 -4.85 13.83
CA ARG A 475 20.84 -4.86 15.16
C ARG A 475 20.04 -5.59 16.23
N SER A 476 18.80 -5.94 15.95
CA SER A 476 17.88 -6.50 16.94
C SER A 476 17.94 -8.02 17.07
N GLY A 477 18.76 -8.70 16.23
CA GLY A 477 18.77 -10.16 16.15
C GLY A 477 17.60 -10.71 15.33
N GLY A 478 17.63 -12.00 15.04
CA GLY A 478 16.62 -12.66 14.22
C GLY A 478 17.03 -14.04 13.72
N GLU A 479 16.59 -14.39 12.53
CA GLU A 479 16.89 -15.67 11.91
C GLU A 479 17.29 -15.48 10.42
N VAL A 480 18.36 -16.13 10.01
CA VAL A 480 18.73 -16.30 8.60
C VAL A 480 18.33 -17.71 8.19
N ARG A 481 17.39 -17.82 7.27
CA ARG A 481 16.96 -19.10 6.69
C ARG A 481 17.55 -19.32 5.31
N LEU A 482 18.13 -20.50 5.11
CA LEU A 482 18.77 -20.91 3.87
C LEU A 482 17.94 -22.02 3.23
N TYR A 483 17.48 -21.82 2.00
CA TYR A 483 16.58 -22.72 1.31
C TYR A 483 17.28 -23.35 0.09
N GLY A 484 17.84 -24.54 0.25
CA GLY A 484 18.52 -25.24 -0.83
C GLY A 484 19.62 -24.41 -1.51
N VAL A 485 20.37 -23.67 -0.71
CA VAL A 485 21.36 -22.69 -1.20
C VAL A 485 22.61 -23.34 -1.74
N LYS A 486 23.28 -22.65 -2.64
CA LYS A 486 24.58 -22.99 -3.23
C LYS A 486 25.52 -21.77 -3.20
N GLN A 487 26.79 -22.01 -3.51
CA GLN A 487 27.77 -20.93 -3.61
C GLN A 487 27.26 -19.73 -4.45
N GLY A 488 27.42 -18.55 -3.90
CA GLY A 488 27.02 -17.29 -4.54
C GLY A 488 25.58 -16.86 -4.28
N ASP A 489 24.72 -17.69 -3.67
CA ASP A 489 23.40 -17.28 -3.23
C ASP A 489 23.53 -16.28 -2.07
N LYS A 490 22.73 -15.23 -2.11
CA LYS A 490 22.89 -14.11 -1.16
C LYS A 490 21.62 -13.34 -0.83
N ALA A 491 21.65 -12.65 0.28
CA ALA A 491 20.70 -11.62 0.66
C ALA A 491 21.41 -10.27 0.84
N VAL A 492 20.90 -9.23 0.23
CA VAL A 492 21.35 -7.84 0.46
C VAL A 492 20.75 -7.35 1.78
N LEU A 493 21.57 -6.78 2.63
CA LEU A 493 21.16 -6.18 3.90
C LEU A 493 20.87 -4.71 3.68
N VAL A 494 19.65 -4.31 3.99
CA VAL A 494 19.19 -2.91 3.88
C VAL A 494 18.70 -2.43 5.24
N ASP A 495 19.15 -1.27 5.67
CA ASP A 495 18.71 -0.66 6.93
C ASP A 495 17.35 0.06 6.80
N THR A 496 16.86 0.60 7.90
CA THR A 496 15.58 1.33 7.95
C THR A 496 15.57 2.64 7.16
N ASN A 497 16.74 3.15 6.80
CA ASN A 497 16.88 4.33 5.92
C ASN A 497 16.95 3.93 4.43
N GLY A 498 16.94 2.61 4.13
CA GLY A 498 17.05 2.05 2.79
C GLY A 498 18.46 2.13 2.22
N GLU A 499 19.47 2.18 3.08
CA GLU A 499 20.86 2.11 2.67
C GLU A 499 21.38 0.67 2.75
N GLU A 500 22.17 0.27 1.76
CA GLU A 500 22.79 -1.06 1.75
C GLU A 500 23.91 -1.13 2.81
N ASN A 501 23.81 -2.13 3.68
CA ASN A 501 24.77 -2.42 4.76
C ASN A 501 25.54 -3.74 4.53
N GLY A 502 25.76 -4.10 3.28
CA GLY A 502 26.44 -5.34 2.89
C GLY A 502 25.49 -6.45 2.45
N SER A 503 25.99 -7.66 2.43
CA SER A 503 25.22 -8.86 2.08
C SER A 503 25.64 -10.05 2.90
N ILE A 504 24.72 -10.98 3.14
CA ILE A 504 25.03 -12.34 3.59
C ILE A 504 25.15 -13.18 2.33
N GLU A 505 26.25 -13.91 2.17
CA GLU A 505 26.53 -14.71 0.98
C GLU A 505 27.03 -16.11 1.36
N VAL A 506 26.62 -17.12 0.61
CA VAL A 506 27.08 -18.51 0.76
C VAL A 506 28.39 -18.66 0.00
N ASP A 507 29.46 -19.04 0.71
CA ASP A 507 30.78 -19.24 0.15
C ASP A 507 30.95 -20.63 -0.52
N HIS A 508 32.18 -20.96 -0.95
CA HIS A 508 32.51 -22.23 -1.63
C HIS A 508 32.43 -23.45 -0.70
N ASP A 509 32.53 -23.27 0.62
CA ASP A 509 32.40 -24.31 1.62
C ASP A 509 30.96 -24.48 2.12
N GLY A 510 30.02 -23.65 1.62
CA GLY A 510 28.62 -23.63 2.05
C GLY A 510 28.39 -22.92 3.39
N GLU A 511 29.36 -22.13 3.82
CA GLU A 511 29.28 -21.30 5.02
C GLU A 511 28.86 -19.88 4.68
N LEU A 512 28.36 -19.14 5.68
CA LEU A 512 27.90 -17.76 5.49
C LEU A 512 29.00 -16.74 5.75
N THR A 513 29.19 -15.84 4.81
CA THR A 513 29.99 -14.62 4.97
C THR A 513 29.09 -13.42 5.16
N GLY A 514 29.61 -12.31 5.72
CA GLY A 514 28.87 -11.06 5.91
C GLY A 514 27.94 -11.03 7.14
N MET A 515 27.95 -12.07 7.98
CA MET A 515 27.17 -12.10 9.22
C MET A 515 27.62 -11.04 10.24
N ASP A 516 28.84 -10.55 10.14
CA ASP A 516 29.41 -9.46 10.96
C ASP A 516 28.74 -8.09 10.72
N ALA A 517 28.04 -7.93 9.60
CA ALA A 517 27.19 -6.76 9.34
C ALA A 517 25.92 -6.72 10.22
N LEU A 518 25.56 -7.85 10.85
CA LEU A 518 24.42 -7.98 11.73
C LEU A 518 24.84 -7.83 13.20
N GLY A 519 24.01 -7.13 13.98
CA GLY A 519 24.17 -7.04 15.44
C GLY A 519 23.07 -7.83 16.16
N GLY A 520 23.31 -8.15 17.45
CA GLY A 520 22.39 -8.99 18.24
C GLY A 520 22.55 -10.48 17.93
N ASP A 521 21.62 -11.29 18.44
CA ASP A 521 21.67 -12.75 18.31
C ASP A 521 20.93 -13.21 17.07
N TRP A 522 21.64 -13.89 16.16
CA TRP A 522 21.10 -14.43 14.91
C TRP A 522 21.20 -15.95 14.88
N LYS A 523 20.06 -16.59 14.66
CA LYS A 523 19.99 -18.02 14.38
C LYS A 523 20.15 -18.25 12.88
N VAL A 524 20.88 -19.30 12.50
CA VAL A 524 20.96 -19.79 11.12
C VAL A 524 20.23 -21.12 11.02
N THR A 525 19.31 -21.23 10.08
CA THR A 525 18.54 -22.45 9.81
C THR A 525 18.75 -22.88 8.36
N LYS A 526 19.34 -24.06 8.15
CA LYS A 526 19.53 -24.65 6.80
C LYS A 526 18.35 -25.59 6.50
N LEU A 527 17.71 -25.40 5.35
CA LEU A 527 16.52 -26.12 4.87
C LEU A 527 16.82 -26.68 3.46
N GLY A 528 16.90 -27.99 3.33
CA GLY A 528 17.23 -28.69 2.08
C GLY A 528 18.70 -28.91 1.81
#